data_9319585a109b8342feea6422dc69429e
#
_entry.id   9319585a109b8342feea6422dc69429e
#
_cell.length_a   1.000
_cell.length_b   1.000
_cell.length_c   1.000
_cell.angle_alpha   90.00
_cell.angle_beta   90.00
_cell.angle_gamma   90.00
#
_symmetry.space_group_name_H-M   'P 1'
#
loop_
_entity.id
_entity.type
_entity.pdbx_description
1 polymer ?
#
loop_
_entity_poly.entity_id
_entity_poly.type
_entity_poly.pdbx_seq_one_letter_code
_entity_poly.pdbx_strand_id
1 'polypeptide(L)'
;MKTTAKIRFPILLTAVIFFAGMFNYAFATHSEGADITYKCLGGNQYEITVSFYRDCHGVNAPAAAVVNCSSISTNQNFNLNLQPIPGTGQEIPVVCSSALTECAGGTYPGVQEWVYKGITTLSPATDWVF
;
A
#
# COMPACT_ATOMS: atom_id res chain seq x y z
N MET A 1 -36.54 11.70 54.59
CA MET A 1 -35.33 11.96 53.77
C MET A 1 -35.37 11.05 52.58
N LYS A 2 -35.69 11.60 51.41
CA LYS A 2 -35.62 10.87 50.10
C LYS A 2 -34.77 11.69 49.17
N THR A 3 -33.48 11.46 49.17
CA THR A 3 -32.52 12.05 48.27
C THR A 3 -31.95 10.89 47.45
N THR A 4 -32.43 10.70 46.26
CA THR A 4 -31.69 9.88 45.28
C THR A 4 -32.37 9.94 43.92
N ALA A 5 -31.62 10.04 42.92
CA ALA A 5 -31.92 9.61 41.54
C ALA A 5 -31.88 10.68 40.44
N LYS A 6 -31.35 11.90 40.66
CA LYS A 6 -31.23 12.86 39.56
C LYS A 6 -29.89 12.92 38.84
N ILE A 7 -28.86 12.20 39.35
CA ILE A 7 -27.49 12.26 38.77
C ILE A 7 -27.20 11.10 37.81
N ARG A 8 -28.03 10.06 37.76
CA ARG A 8 -27.72 8.83 37.01
C ARG A 8 -27.99 8.91 35.50
N PHE A 9 -28.95 9.74 35.10
CA PHE A 9 -29.32 9.82 33.68
C PHE A 9 -28.24 10.47 32.79
N PRO A 10 -27.60 11.60 33.13
CA PRO A 10 -26.56 12.19 32.31
C PRO A 10 -25.29 11.35 32.27
N ILE A 11 -24.96 10.63 33.36
CA ILE A 11 -23.79 9.72 33.38
C ILE A 11 -24.01 8.52 32.48
N LEU A 12 -25.22 7.97 32.45
CA LEU A 12 -25.57 6.86 31.57
C LEU A 12 -25.53 7.29 30.09
N LEU A 13 -26.03 8.49 29.80
CA LEU A 13 -26.02 9.04 28.44
C LEU A 13 -24.60 9.30 27.94
N THR A 14 -23.72 9.86 28.76
CA THR A 14 -22.30 10.07 28.41
C THR A 14 -21.54 8.75 28.24
N ALA A 15 -21.84 7.74 29.06
CA ALA A 15 -21.24 6.42 28.91
C ALA A 15 -21.68 5.76 27.59
N VAL A 16 -22.93 5.86 27.19
CA VAL A 16 -23.45 5.30 25.94
C VAL A 16 -22.81 6.01 24.72
N ILE A 17 -22.67 7.35 24.76
CA ILE A 17 -22.02 8.12 23.68
C ILE A 17 -20.52 7.75 23.59
N PHE A 18 -19.85 7.56 24.72
CA PHE A 18 -18.44 7.17 24.76
C PHE A 18 -18.25 5.74 24.20
N PHE A 19 -19.12 4.81 24.54
CA PHE A 19 -19.08 3.44 24.02
C PHE A 19 -19.44 3.38 22.53
N ALA A 20 -20.39 4.17 22.06
CA ALA A 20 -20.76 4.25 20.63
C ALA A 20 -19.63 4.80 19.75
N GLY A 21 -18.76 5.67 20.31
CA GLY A 21 -17.60 6.21 19.61
C GLY A 21 -16.40 5.22 19.51
N MET A 22 -16.41 4.12 20.24
CA MET A 22 -15.32 3.13 20.23
C MET A 22 -15.40 2.10 19.10
N PHE A 23 -16.52 2.02 18.37
CA PHE A 23 -16.66 1.11 17.23
C PHE A 23 -16.19 1.77 15.92
N ASN A 24 -14.93 2.23 15.89
CA ASN A 24 -14.29 2.54 14.62
C ASN A 24 -13.77 1.22 14.02
N TYR A 25 -14.42 0.71 12.99
CA TYR A 25 -13.87 -0.36 12.18
C TYR A 25 -12.69 0.21 11.42
N ALA A 26 -11.47 -0.10 11.86
CA ALA A 26 -10.27 0.15 11.08
C ALA A 26 -10.29 -0.87 9.92
N PHE A 27 -10.64 -0.45 8.72
CA PHE A 27 -10.37 -1.25 7.52
C PHE A 27 -8.88 -1.14 7.25
N ALA A 28 -8.13 -2.16 7.61
CA ALA A 28 -6.75 -2.30 7.18
C ALA A 28 -6.76 -2.56 5.66
N THR A 29 -6.12 -1.68 4.91
CA THR A 29 -5.84 -1.92 3.50
C THR A 29 -4.70 -2.93 3.45
N HIS A 30 -4.98 -4.17 3.03
CA HIS A 30 -4.00 -5.23 2.98
C HIS A 30 -3.12 -5.07 1.73
N SER A 31 -2.01 -4.33 1.87
CA SER A 31 -0.85 -4.47 1.01
C SER A 31 0.14 -5.39 1.71
N GLU A 32 0.57 -6.47 1.06
CA GLU A 32 1.50 -7.43 1.63
C GLU A 32 2.94 -6.91 1.63
N GLY A 33 3.27 -6.02 0.69
CA GLY A 33 4.58 -5.40 0.60
C GLY A 33 4.85 -4.73 -0.75
N ALA A 34 6.04 -4.16 -0.87
CA ALA A 34 6.56 -3.65 -2.13
C ALA A 34 8.08 -3.72 -2.15
N ASP A 35 8.63 -3.97 -3.35
CA ASP A 35 10.06 -3.92 -3.63
C ASP A 35 10.36 -2.82 -4.65
N ILE A 36 11.50 -2.13 -4.47
CA ILE A 36 12.00 -1.16 -5.42
C ILE A 36 13.35 -1.64 -5.93
N THR A 37 13.48 -1.69 -7.26
CA THR A 37 14.74 -2.02 -7.93
C THR A 37 15.04 -1.01 -9.01
N TYR A 38 16.31 -0.90 -9.42
CA TYR A 38 16.71 -0.04 -10.53
C TYR A 38 17.70 -0.71 -11.45
N LYS A 39 17.70 -0.28 -12.72
CA LYS A 39 18.63 -0.74 -13.75
C LYS A 39 19.22 0.48 -14.47
N CYS A 40 20.55 0.55 -14.53
CA CYS A 40 21.23 1.55 -15.34
C CYS A 40 21.10 1.19 -16.84
N LEU A 41 20.59 2.14 -17.64
CA LEU A 41 20.44 2.00 -19.10
C LEU A 41 21.59 2.65 -19.89
N GLY A 42 22.50 3.35 -19.20
CA GLY A 42 23.56 4.17 -19.80
C GLY A 42 23.13 5.64 -19.93
N GLY A 43 24.11 6.54 -20.15
CA GLY A 43 23.85 7.98 -20.33
C GLY A 43 23.09 8.64 -19.16
N ASN A 44 23.36 8.18 -17.93
CA ASN A 44 22.65 8.62 -16.71
C ASN A 44 21.15 8.31 -16.70
N GLN A 45 20.68 7.43 -17.58
CA GLN A 45 19.30 6.94 -17.56
C GLN A 45 19.16 5.70 -16.70
N TYR A 46 18.10 5.67 -15.92
CA TYR A 46 17.76 4.58 -15.01
C TYR A 46 16.29 4.17 -15.18
N GLU A 47 16.05 2.87 -15.33
CA GLU A 47 14.72 2.27 -15.20
C GLU A 47 14.50 1.94 -13.73
N ILE A 48 13.47 2.53 -13.15
CA ILE A 48 13.03 2.21 -11.79
C ILE A 48 11.84 1.27 -11.90
N THR A 49 11.86 0.19 -11.14
CA THR A 49 10.79 -0.80 -11.08
C THR A 49 10.29 -0.92 -9.65
N VAL A 50 8.98 -0.87 -9.48
CA VAL A 50 8.29 -1.18 -8.22
C VAL A 50 7.45 -2.42 -8.44
N SER A 51 7.71 -3.48 -7.66
CA SER A 51 6.82 -4.63 -7.51
C SER A 51 5.97 -4.44 -6.27
N PHE A 52 4.67 -4.31 -6.43
CA PHE A 52 3.69 -4.13 -5.37
C PHE A 52 2.87 -5.40 -5.21
N TYR A 53 2.82 -5.91 -3.99
CA TYR A 53 2.11 -7.14 -3.65
C TYR A 53 0.84 -6.81 -2.90
N ARG A 54 -0.31 -7.22 -3.46
CA ARG A 54 -1.62 -7.00 -2.84
C ARG A 54 -2.32 -8.30 -2.52
N ASP A 55 -3.01 -8.33 -1.41
CA ASP A 55 -4.01 -9.35 -1.08
C ASP A 55 -5.19 -9.22 -2.05
N CYS A 56 -5.64 -10.34 -2.64
CA CYS A 56 -6.76 -10.36 -3.57
C CYS A 56 -8.09 -9.92 -2.94
N HIS A 57 -8.25 -10.09 -1.62
CA HIS A 57 -9.39 -9.58 -0.86
C HIS A 57 -9.26 -8.09 -0.50
N GLY A 58 -8.05 -7.52 -0.62
CA GLY A 58 -7.74 -6.14 -0.27
C GLY A 58 -8.21 -5.11 -1.31
N VAL A 59 -7.78 -3.87 -1.11
CA VAL A 59 -8.06 -2.76 -2.06
C VAL A 59 -7.36 -2.99 -3.40
N ASN A 60 -7.91 -2.39 -4.45
CA ASN A 60 -7.30 -2.47 -5.78
C ASN A 60 -5.92 -1.82 -5.78
N ALA A 61 -5.02 -2.38 -6.62
CA ALA A 61 -3.72 -1.78 -6.85
C ALA A 61 -3.87 -0.36 -7.44
N PRO A 62 -2.97 0.57 -7.11
CA PRO A 62 -3.03 1.93 -7.63
C PRO A 62 -2.85 1.96 -9.15
N ALA A 63 -3.47 2.94 -9.81
CA ALA A 63 -3.34 3.10 -11.26
C ALA A 63 -1.90 3.48 -11.69
N ALA A 64 -1.11 4.06 -10.80
CA ALA A 64 0.30 4.39 -10.97
C ALA A 64 1.01 4.35 -9.62
N ALA A 65 2.28 3.99 -9.60
CA ALA A 65 3.12 4.11 -8.40
C ALA A 65 3.93 5.41 -8.47
N VAL A 66 4.17 6.02 -7.33
CA VAL A 66 4.97 7.24 -7.21
C VAL A 66 6.19 6.94 -6.35
N VAL A 67 7.37 7.17 -6.90
CA VAL A 67 8.65 7.04 -6.18
C VAL A 67 9.25 8.43 -6.02
N ASN A 68 9.61 8.78 -4.79
CA ASN A 68 10.35 10.00 -4.53
C ASN A 68 11.85 9.74 -4.78
N CYS A 69 12.44 10.49 -5.69
CA CYS A 69 13.86 10.43 -6.03
C CYS A 69 14.56 11.64 -5.41
N SER A 70 15.55 11.42 -4.56
CA SER A 70 16.27 12.50 -3.91
C SER A 70 17.77 12.26 -3.86
N SER A 71 18.55 13.36 -3.97
CA SER A 71 20.01 13.39 -3.80
C SER A 71 20.42 14.70 -3.14
N ILE A 72 21.15 14.60 -2.04
CA ILE A 72 21.64 15.76 -1.29
C ILE A 72 22.77 16.45 -2.07
N SER A 73 23.70 15.67 -2.63
CA SER A 73 24.86 16.22 -3.34
C SER A 73 24.49 17.02 -4.58
N THR A 74 23.38 16.67 -5.25
CA THR A 74 22.87 17.41 -6.41
C THR A 74 21.75 18.38 -6.08
N ASN A 75 21.31 18.43 -4.80
CA ASN A 75 20.17 19.22 -4.34
C ASN A 75 18.90 18.97 -5.19
N GLN A 76 18.65 17.73 -5.55
CA GLN A 76 17.49 17.32 -6.34
C GLN A 76 16.52 16.53 -5.48
N ASN A 77 15.22 16.82 -5.65
CA ASN A 77 14.12 16.07 -5.06
C ASN A 77 12.91 16.19 -5.99
N PHE A 78 12.42 15.05 -6.48
CA PHE A 78 11.26 15.01 -7.36
C PHE A 78 10.54 13.68 -7.27
N ASN A 79 9.28 13.66 -7.68
CA ASN A 79 8.47 12.45 -7.76
C ASN A 79 8.48 11.90 -9.18
N LEU A 80 8.81 10.63 -9.31
CA LEU A 80 8.73 9.86 -10.55
C LEU A 80 7.43 9.03 -10.55
N ASN A 81 6.59 9.25 -11.55
CA ASN A 81 5.39 8.46 -11.77
C ASN A 81 5.73 7.23 -12.61
N LEU A 82 5.47 6.06 -12.06
CA LEU A 82 5.68 4.76 -12.69
C LEU A 82 4.34 4.23 -13.20
N GLN A 83 4.34 3.68 -14.42
CA GLN A 83 3.15 3.11 -15.02
C GLN A 83 3.14 1.58 -14.87
N PRO A 84 1.96 0.95 -14.71
CA PRO A 84 1.86 -0.50 -14.68
C PRO A 84 2.26 -1.06 -16.04
N ILE A 85 3.06 -2.13 -16.02
CA ILE A 85 3.43 -2.81 -17.27
C ILE A 85 2.26 -3.67 -17.78
N PRO A 86 2.14 -3.89 -19.10
CA PRO A 86 1.14 -4.81 -19.64
C PRO A 86 1.27 -6.21 -19.06
N GLY A 87 0.14 -6.83 -18.71
CA GLY A 87 0.09 -8.17 -18.15
C GLY A 87 0.44 -8.28 -16.66
N THR A 88 0.64 -7.16 -15.95
CA THR A 88 0.79 -7.14 -14.49
C THR A 88 -0.52 -7.44 -13.76
N GLY A 89 -0.48 -7.65 -12.45
CA GLY A 89 -1.65 -8.02 -11.65
C GLY A 89 -1.95 -9.52 -11.69
N GLN A 90 -0.93 -10.31 -12.02
CA GLN A 90 -1.05 -11.77 -11.98
C GLN A 90 -0.91 -12.28 -10.57
N GLU A 91 -1.64 -13.35 -10.28
CA GLU A 91 -1.47 -14.04 -9.00
C GLU A 91 -0.12 -14.71 -8.92
N ILE A 92 0.56 -14.54 -7.78
CA ILE A 92 1.76 -15.30 -7.47
C ILE A 92 1.36 -16.74 -7.20
N PRO A 93 1.96 -17.74 -7.90
CA PRO A 93 1.57 -19.13 -7.76
C PRO A 93 1.64 -19.61 -6.30
N VAL A 94 0.53 -20.14 -5.82
CA VAL A 94 0.49 -20.78 -4.50
C VAL A 94 1.18 -22.14 -4.51
N VAL A 95 1.64 -22.56 -3.34
CA VAL A 95 2.38 -23.84 -3.18
C VAL A 95 1.56 -25.06 -3.60
N CYS A 96 0.23 -25.01 -3.43
CA CYS A 96 -0.69 -26.08 -3.84
C CYS A 96 -1.53 -25.66 -5.03
N SER A 97 -1.26 -26.19 -6.20
CA SER A 97 -1.99 -25.88 -7.45
C SER A 97 -3.48 -26.27 -7.43
N SER A 98 -3.91 -27.09 -6.45
CA SER A 98 -5.32 -27.47 -6.27
C SER A 98 -6.08 -26.54 -5.31
N ALA A 99 -5.41 -25.59 -4.65
CA ALA A 99 -6.05 -24.63 -3.75
C ALA A 99 -6.63 -23.48 -4.57
N LEU A 100 -7.95 -23.28 -4.48
CA LEU A 100 -8.60 -22.10 -5.03
C LEU A 100 -8.42 -20.92 -4.08
N THR A 101 -7.70 -19.92 -4.53
CA THR A 101 -7.45 -18.70 -3.79
C THR A 101 -8.57 -17.67 -3.98
N GLU A 102 -8.58 -16.62 -3.18
CA GLU A 102 -9.50 -15.49 -3.31
C GLU A 102 -9.32 -14.75 -4.64
N CYS A 103 -8.13 -14.80 -5.26
CA CYS A 103 -7.89 -14.29 -6.61
C CYS A 103 -8.71 -15.03 -7.67
N ALA A 104 -8.98 -16.31 -7.45
CA ALA A 104 -9.74 -17.17 -8.34
C ALA A 104 -11.18 -17.45 -7.82
N GLY A 105 -11.65 -16.70 -6.82
CA GLY A 105 -12.98 -16.87 -6.23
C GLY A 105 -13.08 -18.00 -5.20
N GLY A 106 -11.95 -18.49 -4.69
CA GLY A 106 -11.86 -19.45 -3.61
C GLY A 106 -11.85 -18.81 -2.23
N THR A 107 -11.36 -19.55 -1.23
CA THR A 107 -11.34 -19.14 0.17
C THR A 107 -9.94 -19.08 0.78
N TYR A 108 -8.93 -19.48 0.04
CA TYR A 108 -7.54 -19.38 0.49
C TYR A 108 -6.96 -18.00 0.16
N PRO A 109 -6.12 -17.43 1.03
CA PRO A 109 -5.44 -16.17 0.74
C PRO A 109 -4.68 -16.27 -0.58
N GLY A 110 -4.76 -15.22 -1.39
CA GLY A 110 -4.07 -15.10 -2.65
C GLY A 110 -3.42 -13.74 -2.79
N VAL A 111 -2.27 -13.67 -3.43
CA VAL A 111 -1.48 -12.46 -3.61
C VAL A 111 -1.25 -12.19 -5.08
N GLN A 112 -1.50 -10.96 -5.52
CA GLN A 112 -1.18 -10.49 -6.87
C GLN A 112 0.06 -9.62 -6.84
N GLU A 113 0.94 -9.80 -7.84
CA GLU A 113 2.05 -8.90 -8.10
C GLU A 113 1.67 -7.87 -9.16
N TRP A 114 1.85 -6.59 -8.82
CA TRP A 114 1.68 -5.46 -9.72
C TRP A 114 3.02 -4.78 -9.94
N VAL A 115 3.50 -4.80 -11.18
CA VAL A 115 4.81 -4.25 -11.56
C VAL A 115 4.61 -2.93 -12.26
N TYR A 116 5.27 -1.89 -11.73
CA TYR A 116 5.27 -0.53 -12.28
C TYR A 116 6.68 -0.17 -12.71
N LYS A 117 6.79 0.51 -13.86
CA LYS A 117 8.08 0.96 -14.39
C LYS A 117 8.04 2.41 -14.83
N GLY A 118 9.19 3.07 -14.69
CA GLY A 118 9.43 4.39 -15.20
C GLY A 118 10.91 4.61 -15.49
N ILE A 119 11.21 5.48 -16.43
CA ILE A 119 12.58 5.84 -16.79
C ILE A 119 12.81 7.30 -16.39
N THR A 120 13.94 7.56 -15.79
CA THR A 120 14.37 8.91 -15.44
C THR A 120 15.84 9.11 -15.76
N THR A 121 16.25 10.38 -15.96
CA THR A 121 17.65 10.76 -16.08
C THR A 121 18.08 11.42 -14.78
N LEU A 122 19.11 10.88 -14.14
CA LEU A 122 19.64 11.35 -12.88
C LEU A 122 20.97 12.07 -13.11
N SER A 123 21.19 13.17 -12.40
CA SER A 123 22.51 13.81 -12.39
C SER A 123 23.56 12.87 -11.79
N PRO A 124 24.81 12.88 -12.26
CA PRO A 124 25.86 12.04 -11.69
C PRO A 124 26.04 12.29 -10.19
N ALA A 125 25.68 11.30 -9.39
CA ALA A 125 25.82 11.30 -7.93
C ALA A 125 25.76 9.87 -7.42
N THR A 126 26.30 9.64 -6.20
CA THR A 126 26.35 8.32 -5.55
C THR A 126 25.38 8.19 -4.40
N ASP A 127 24.62 9.26 -4.11
CA ASP A 127 23.73 9.40 -2.95
C ASP A 127 22.24 9.47 -3.32
N TRP A 128 21.87 8.95 -4.50
CA TRP A 128 20.47 8.84 -4.88
C TRP A 128 19.72 7.86 -3.97
N VAL A 129 18.57 8.32 -3.47
CA VAL A 129 17.61 7.55 -2.66
C VAL A 129 16.27 7.52 -3.38
N PHE A 130 15.63 6.36 -3.35
CA PHE A 130 14.34 6.06 -3.96
C PHE A 130 13.32 5.62 -2.92
#